data_41e67a93be5380f0cdc19a57f2903dd1
#
_entry.id   41e67a93be5380f0cdc19a57f2903dd1
#
_cell.length_a   1.000
_cell.length_b   1.000
_cell.length_c   1.000
_cell.angle_alpha   90.00
_cell.angle_beta   90.00
_cell.angle_gamma   90.00
#
_symmetry.space_group_name_H-M   'P 1'
#
loop_
_entity.id
_entity.type
_entity.pdbx_description
1 polymer ?
#
loop_
_entity_poly.entity_id
_entity_poly.type
_entity_poly.pdbx_seq_one_letter_code
_entity_poly.pdbx_strand_id
1 'polypeptide(L)'
;MDHFNKKHVFDEFTPIILDHAIKPDTLAVLQDYYTTTINSGVFLLGDRQAHRFKAHNEPMSRLLHYEMLPLIEHIVGKPLQPTYTYLSCYVDGSDLPAHTDRADCEYTVSFLINKPENSKWPIYLHKVKQPVKYKGRADFTPSKDECFEIDCNAGGLMMFSGTDHVHFREELPDDFYHIVLLHYCSV
;
A
#
# COMPACT_ATOMS: atom_id res chain seq x y z
N MET A 1 4.08 -26.36 -12.70
CA MET A 1 4.57 -25.77 -11.42
C MET A 1 5.85 -25.04 -11.76
N ASP A 2 5.71 -23.77 -12.13
CA ASP A 2 6.86 -22.96 -12.53
C ASP A 2 7.67 -22.60 -11.28
N HIS A 3 8.93 -22.96 -11.30
CA HIS A 3 9.92 -22.58 -10.31
C HIS A 3 10.14 -21.05 -10.43
N PHE A 4 9.37 -20.27 -9.69
CA PHE A 4 9.74 -18.90 -9.41
C PHE A 4 11.11 -18.91 -8.73
N ASN A 5 12.10 -18.40 -9.39
CA ASN A 5 13.47 -18.34 -8.89
C ASN A 5 13.51 -17.26 -7.78
N LYS A 6 13.32 -17.73 -6.54
CA LYS A 6 13.06 -16.92 -5.34
C LYS A 6 14.16 -15.88 -4.99
N LYS A 7 15.31 -15.92 -5.67
CA LYS A 7 16.48 -15.12 -5.32
C LYS A 7 16.58 -13.76 -6.03
N HIS A 8 15.82 -13.56 -7.12
CA HIS A 8 15.95 -12.36 -7.97
C HIS A 8 14.95 -11.24 -7.70
N VAL A 9 13.86 -11.49 -6.98
CA VAL A 9 12.75 -10.52 -6.89
C VAL A 9 13.09 -9.28 -6.06
N PHE A 10 14.08 -9.34 -5.17
CA PHE A 10 14.47 -8.21 -4.31
C PHE A 10 15.90 -7.69 -4.53
N ASP A 11 16.75 -8.41 -5.25
CA ASP A 11 18.09 -7.91 -5.64
C ASP A 11 17.98 -6.95 -6.85
N GLU A 12 17.02 -7.19 -7.74
CA GLU A 12 16.57 -6.21 -8.73
C GLU A 12 15.16 -5.76 -8.31
N PHE A 13 15.09 -4.58 -7.70
CA PHE A 13 13.83 -4.05 -7.19
C PHE A 13 12.76 -4.03 -8.29
N THR A 14 11.78 -4.91 -8.14
CA THR A 14 10.57 -4.94 -8.95
C THR A 14 9.37 -5.01 -8.01
N PRO A 15 8.42 -4.06 -8.08
CA PRO A 15 7.20 -4.14 -7.29
C PRO A 15 6.39 -5.37 -7.67
N ILE A 16 5.73 -5.95 -6.69
CA ILE A 16 4.88 -7.13 -6.88
C ILE A 16 3.42 -6.69 -6.91
N ILE A 17 2.66 -7.21 -7.85
CA ILE A 17 1.22 -6.98 -7.98
C ILE A 17 0.52 -8.33 -7.98
N LEU A 18 -0.52 -8.46 -7.15
CA LEU A 18 -1.45 -9.59 -7.13
C LEU A 18 -2.86 -9.05 -7.28
N ASP A 19 -3.51 -9.34 -8.40
CA ASP A 19 -4.85 -8.80 -8.72
C ASP A 19 -5.99 -9.41 -7.90
N HIS A 20 -5.81 -10.61 -7.36
CA HIS A 20 -6.85 -11.33 -6.60
C HIS A 20 -6.24 -11.94 -5.34
N ALA A 21 -5.89 -11.09 -4.36
CA ALA A 21 -5.28 -11.54 -3.12
C ALA A 21 -6.29 -12.15 -2.14
N ILE A 22 -7.58 -11.81 -2.28
CA ILE A 22 -8.68 -12.37 -1.47
C ILE A 22 -9.87 -12.76 -2.33
N LYS A 23 -10.76 -13.57 -1.73
CA LYS A 23 -12.01 -14.00 -2.39
C LYS A 23 -13.00 -12.85 -2.53
N PRO A 24 -13.82 -12.81 -3.60
CA PRO A 24 -14.81 -11.75 -3.81
C PRO A 24 -15.78 -11.55 -2.63
N ASP A 25 -16.25 -12.61 -2.01
CA ASP A 25 -17.17 -12.52 -0.85
C ASP A 25 -16.49 -11.85 0.34
N THR A 26 -15.22 -12.16 0.58
CA THR A 26 -14.43 -11.50 1.65
C THR A 26 -14.21 -10.03 1.33
N LEU A 27 -13.93 -9.71 0.06
CA LEU A 27 -13.80 -8.32 -0.37
C LEU A 27 -15.09 -7.53 -0.14
N ALA A 28 -16.25 -8.10 -0.51
CA ALA A 28 -17.53 -7.44 -0.31
C ALA A 28 -17.79 -7.10 1.17
N VAL A 29 -17.46 -8.02 2.08
CA VAL A 29 -17.56 -7.78 3.53
C VAL A 29 -16.64 -6.65 3.99
N LEU A 30 -15.40 -6.59 3.49
CA LEU A 30 -14.47 -5.51 3.82
C LEU A 30 -14.94 -4.16 3.27
N GLN A 31 -15.47 -4.13 2.06
CA GLN A 31 -16.03 -2.93 1.44
C GLN A 31 -17.20 -2.37 2.24
N ASP A 32 -18.14 -3.22 2.65
CA ASP A 32 -19.28 -2.83 3.48
C ASP A 32 -18.83 -2.32 4.85
N TYR A 33 -17.93 -3.04 5.50
CA TYR A 33 -17.37 -2.67 6.80
C TYR A 33 -16.72 -1.28 6.77
N TYR A 34 -15.78 -1.05 5.85
CA TYR A 34 -15.07 0.23 5.80
C TYR A 34 -15.97 1.38 5.35
N THR A 35 -16.84 1.16 4.38
CA THR A 35 -17.82 2.18 3.94
C THR A 35 -18.74 2.59 5.10
N THR A 36 -19.28 1.63 5.83
CA THR A 36 -20.13 1.88 7.01
C THR A 36 -19.36 2.62 8.10
N THR A 37 -18.14 2.22 8.38
CA THR A 37 -17.32 2.81 9.45
C THR A 37 -16.88 4.25 9.10
N ILE A 38 -16.52 4.52 7.84
CA ILE A 38 -16.22 5.88 7.36
C ILE A 38 -17.46 6.77 7.53
N ASN A 39 -18.63 6.32 7.08
CA ASN A 39 -19.88 7.07 7.15
C ASN A 39 -20.37 7.30 8.58
N SER A 40 -19.97 6.46 9.52
CA SER A 40 -20.29 6.65 10.95
C SER A 40 -19.50 7.76 11.64
N GLY A 41 -18.48 8.33 10.98
CA GLY A 41 -17.64 9.39 11.51
C GLY A 41 -16.62 8.93 12.57
N VAL A 42 -16.36 7.64 12.68
CA VAL A 42 -15.37 7.08 13.63
C VAL A 42 -13.93 7.42 13.22
N PHE A 43 -13.66 7.49 11.93
CA PHE A 43 -12.32 7.79 11.43
C PHE A 43 -12.06 9.28 11.31
N LEU A 44 -10.85 9.70 11.67
CA LEU A 44 -10.42 11.09 11.55
C LEU A 44 -10.05 11.40 10.08
N LEU A 45 -10.51 12.56 9.60
CA LEU A 45 -10.15 13.11 8.31
C LEU A 45 -8.86 13.93 8.39
N GLY A 46 -7.97 13.68 7.44
CA GLY A 46 -6.72 14.43 7.27
C GLY A 46 -5.59 13.98 8.20
N ASP A 47 -4.38 14.08 7.70
CA ASP A 47 -3.14 13.95 8.45
C ASP A 47 -2.12 14.97 7.95
N ARG A 48 -0.85 14.85 8.37
CA ARG A 48 0.20 15.77 7.93
C ARG A 48 0.67 15.54 6.48
N GLN A 49 0.25 14.42 5.88
CA GLN A 49 0.76 13.96 4.59
C GLN A 49 -0.30 14.06 3.49
N ALA A 50 -1.55 13.68 3.79
CA ALA A 50 -2.59 13.57 2.78
C ALA A 50 -3.99 13.85 3.34
N HIS A 51 -4.92 14.22 2.46
CA HIS A 51 -6.33 14.43 2.77
C HIS A 51 -7.09 13.11 2.64
N ARG A 52 -7.19 12.35 3.74
CA ARG A 52 -7.78 11.01 3.79
C ARG A 52 -8.38 10.71 5.16
N PHE A 53 -9.40 9.86 5.25
CA PHE A 53 -9.76 9.23 6.51
C PHE A 53 -8.69 8.22 6.88
N LYS A 54 -8.33 8.14 8.15
CA LYS A 54 -7.21 7.33 8.62
C LYS A 54 -7.49 6.65 9.94
N ALA A 55 -6.86 5.49 10.12
CA ALA A 55 -6.75 4.82 11.40
C ALA A 55 -5.47 3.98 11.48
N HIS A 56 -4.79 4.05 12.63
CA HIS A 56 -3.66 3.18 12.96
C HIS A 56 -4.16 1.91 13.63
N ASN A 57 -3.67 0.75 13.20
CA ASN A 57 -3.95 -0.54 13.82
C ASN A 57 -5.44 -0.78 14.07
N GLU A 58 -6.27 -0.36 13.13
CA GLU A 58 -7.70 -0.59 13.17
C GLU A 58 -7.95 -2.11 13.22
N PRO A 59 -8.92 -2.63 14.02
CA PRO A 59 -9.05 -4.06 14.30
C PRO A 59 -9.18 -4.95 13.07
N MET A 60 -9.97 -4.58 12.06
CA MET A 60 -10.13 -5.36 10.83
C MET A 60 -8.84 -5.33 9.98
N SER A 61 -8.16 -4.19 9.92
CA SER A 61 -6.85 -4.06 9.27
C SER A 61 -5.80 -4.94 9.96
N ARG A 62 -5.84 -5.04 11.29
CA ARG A 62 -4.94 -5.92 12.06
C ARG A 62 -5.23 -7.39 11.79
N LEU A 63 -6.49 -7.79 11.71
CA LEU A 63 -6.86 -9.15 11.33
C LEU A 63 -6.29 -9.49 9.95
N LEU A 64 -6.55 -8.63 8.95
CA LEU A 64 -6.03 -8.79 7.60
C LEU A 64 -4.50 -8.88 7.58
N HIS A 65 -3.81 -8.10 8.41
CA HIS A 65 -2.35 -8.08 8.53
C HIS A 65 -1.76 -9.45 8.91
N TYR A 66 -2.36 -10.12 9.89
CA TYR A 66 -1.94 -11.45 10.31
C TYR A 66 -2.36 -12.54 9.33
N GLU A 67 -3.54 -12.45 8.74
CA GLU A 67 -4.01 -13.40 7.73
C GLU A 67 -3.14 -13.37 6.45
N MET A 68 -2.62 -12.19 6.07
CA MET A 68 -1.74 -12.03 4.91
C MET A 68 -0.29 -12.46 5.19
N LEU A 69 0.15 -12.54 6.43
CA LEU A 69 1.55 -12.80 6.78
C LEU A 69 2.14 -14.03 6.08
N PRO A 70 1.49 -15.22 6.06
CA PRO A 70 2.06 -16.39 5.40
C PRO A 70 2.26 -16.20 3.88
N LEU A 71 1.36 -15.46 3.23
CA LEU A 71 1.49 -15.12 1.81
C LEU A 71 2.70 -14.19 1.59
N ILE A 72 2.84 -13.16 2.41
CA ILE A 72 3.92 -12.17 2.27
C ILE A 72 5.28 -12.82 2.57
N GLU A 73 5.38 -13.66 3.61
CA GLU A 73 6.58 -14.46 3.90
C GLU A 73 6.95 -15.40 2.74
N HIS A 74 5.94 -16.03 2.12
CA HIS A 74 6.17 -16.87 0.94
C HIS A 74 6.73 -16.06 -0.23
N ILE A 75 6.20 -14.87 -0.50
CA ILE A 75 6.67 -13.97 -1.54
C ILE A 75 8.10 -13.48 -1.26
N VAL A 76 8.35 -13.02 -0.05
CA VAL A 76 9.65 -12.47 0.39
C VAL A 76 10.71 -13.58 0.53
N GLY A 77 10.29 -14.80 0.87
CA GLY A 77 11.14 -15.97 1.02
C GLY A 77 11.89 -16.06 2.36
N LYS A 78 11.46 -15.29 3.37
CA LYS A 78 12.01 -15.31 4.73
C LYS A 78 10.95 -14.97 5.79
N PRO A 79 11.19 -15.29 7.07
CA PRO A 79 10.32 -14.90 8.16
C PRO A 79 10.20 -13.39 8.31
N LEU A 80 8.99 -12.92 8.59
CA LEU A 80 8.67 -11.51 8.78
C LEU A 80 7.92 -11.31 10.09
N GLN A 81 8.03 -10.10 10.64
CA GLN A 81 7.17 -9.65 11.73
C GLN A 81 6.24 -8.54 11.24
N PRO A 82 4.93 -8.65 11.51
CA PRO A 82 4.00 -7.56 11.30
C PRO A 82 4.33 -6.38 12.24
N THR A 83 4.47 -5.18 11.70
CA THR A 83 4.76 -3.98 12.48
C THR A 83 3.50 -3.22 12.83
N TYR A 84 2.88 -2.55 11.85
CA TYR A 84 1.61 -1.87 12.05
C TYR A 84 0.79 -1.83 10.75
N THR A 85 -0.48 -1.47 10.89
CA THR A 85 -1.37 -1.20 9.76
C THR A 85 -1.79 0.27 9.74
N TYR A 86 -2.07 0.76 8.54
CA TYR A 86 -2.57 2.11 8.34
C TYR A 86 -3.71 2.10 7.32
N LEU A 87 -4.92 2.38 7.79
CA LEU A 87 -6.06 2.60 6.91
C LEU A 87 -5.90 3.96 6.25
N SER A 88 -6.06 4.02 4.94
CA SER A 88 -5.99 5.23 4.14
C SER A 88 -7.16 5.26 3.17
N CYS A 89 -8.20 6.01 3.52
CA CYS A 89 -9.36 6.21 2.68
C CYS A 89 -9.30 7.62 2.10
N TYR A 90 -8.66 7.74 0.94
CA TYR A 90 -8.51 8.99 0.22
C TYR A 90 -9.86 9.47 -0.31
N VAL A 91 -10.02 10.77 -0.37
CA VAL A 91 -11.22 11.46 -0.87
C VAL A 91 -10.85 12.38 -2.02
N ASP A 92 -11.82 12.90 -2.72
CA ASP A 92 -11.65 13.83 -3.85
C ASP A 92 -10.58 14.90 -3.58
N GLY A 93 -9.74 15.16 -4.57
CA GLY A 93 -8.63 16.12 -4.52
C GLY A 93 -7.45 15.68 -3.63
N SER A 94 -7.45 14.44 -3.12
CA SER A 94 -6.31 13.92 -2.35
C SER A 94 -5.12 13.65 -3.25
N ASP A 95 -3.92 13.92 -2.75
CA ASP A 95 -2.66 13.47 -3.33
C ASP A 95 -1.82 12.72 -2.29
N LEU A 96 -0.70 12.18 -2.72
CA LEU A 96 0.31 11.62 -1.83
C LEU A 96 1.68 12.19 -2.23
N PRO A 97 2.18 13.21 -1.52
CA PRO A 97 3.48 13.81 -1.84
C PRO A 97 4.63 12.81 -1.82
N ALA A 98 5.63 13.06 -2.64
CA ALA A 98 6.82 12.21 -2.75
C ALA A 98 7.51 12.02 -1.38
N HIS A 99 7.71 10.76 -0.99
CA HIS A 99 8.29 10.40 0.29
C HIS A 99 8.88 8.98 0.27
N THR A 100 9.60 8.64 1.31
CA THR A 100 9.90 7.25 1.70
C THR A 100 9.24 6.97 3.04
N ASP A 101 8.95 5.70 3.26
CA ASP A 101 8.37 5.24 4.52
C ASP A 101 9.39 5.18 5.67
N ARG A 102 8.89 5.02 6.89
CA ARG A 102 9.71 4.80 8.10
C ARG A 102 10.37 3.43 8.08
N ALA A 103 11.33 3.24 8.99
CA ALA A 103 12.05 1.98 9.14
C ALA A 103 11.14 0.77 9.39
N ASP A 104 9.99 0.97 10.03
CA ASP A 104 9.00 -0.09 10.30
C ASP A 104 8.25 -0.59 9.06
N CYS A 105 8.53 -0.02 7.88
CA CYS A 105 7.90 -0.31 6.58
C CYS A 105 8.92 -0.90 5.59
N GLU A 106 9.76 -1.84 6.04
CA GLU A 106 10.74 -2.50 5.14
C GLU A 106 10.01 -3.12 3.94
N TYR A 107 8.88 -3.77 4.20
CA TYR A 107 7.94 -4.25 3.19
C TYR A 107 6.58 -3.56 3.39
N THR A 108 6.20 -2.75 2.44
CA THR A 108 4.90 -2.09 2.39
C THR A 108 3.98 -2.84 1.43
N VAL A 109 2.88 -3.35 1.96
CA VAL A 109 1.79 -3.93 1.20
C VAL A 109 0.64 -2.95 1.17
N SER A 110 0.30 -2.45 -0.01
CA SER A 110 -0.88 -1.61 -0.23
C SER A 110 -2.01 -2.49 -0.76
N PHE A 111 -2.97 -2.81 0.11
CA PHE A 111 -4.13 -3.64 -0.21
C PHE A 111 -5.31 -2.77 -0.59
N LEU A 112 -5.81 -2.92 -1.83
CA LEU A 112 -6.91 -2.10 -2.34
C LEU A 112 -8.26 -2.69 -1.95
N ILE A 113 -9.00 -1.95 -1.13
CA ILE A 113 -10.33 -2.34 -0.66
C ILE A 113 -11.40 -1.88 -1.63
N ASN A 114 -11.42 -0.59 -2.01
CA ASN A 114 -12.51 -0.03 -2.79
C ASN A 114 -12.06 1.20 -3.59
N LYS A 115 -12.62 1.34 -4.79
CA LYS A 115 -12.47 2.50 -5.68
C LYS A 115 -13.68 2.56 -6.62
N PRO A 116 -13.97 3.69 -7.27
CA PRO A 116 -14.96 3.74 -8.34
C PRO A 116 -14.63 2.74 -9.46
N GLU A 117 -15.65 2.23 -10.11
CA GLU A 117 -15.49 1.32 -11.25
C GLU A 117 -14.65 2.00 -12.35
N ASN A 118 -13.69 1.28 -12.90
CA ASN A 118 -12.74 1.76 -13.91
C ASN A 118 -11.79 2.89 -13.45
N SER A 119 -11.84 3.31 -12.18
CA SER A 119 -10.89 4.27 -11.63
C SER A 119 -9.45 3.75 -11.76
N LYS A 120 -8.54 4.66 -12.11
CA LYS A 120 -7.10 4.43 -12.14
C LYS A 120 -6.40 5.54 -11.37
N TRP A 121 -5.74 5.14 -10.30
CA TRP A 121 -4.95 6.07 -9.50
C TRP A 121 -3.63 5.39 -9.09
N PRO A 122 -2.67 5.33 -10.02
CA PRO A 122 -1.43 4.61 -9.80
C PRO A 122 -0.58 5.25 -8.69
N ILE A 123 0.22 4.42 -8.04
CA ILE A 123 1.36 4.87 -7.27
C ILE A 123 2.60 4.85 -8.17
N TYR A 124 3.35 5.93 -8.16
CA TYR A 124 4.63 6.06 -8.85
C TYR A 124 5.75 5.75 -7.89
N LEU A 125 6.59 4.79 -8.24
CA LEU A 125 7.63 4.25 -7.40
C LEU A 125 8.98 4.42 -8.11
N HIS A 126 9.85 5.28 -7.58
CA HIS A 126 11.14 5.58 -8.18
C HIS A 126 11.99 4.31 -8.34
N LYS A 127 12.51 4.07 -9.56
CA LYS A 127 13.30 2.87 -9.88
C LYS A 127 14.62 2.82 -9.14
N VAL A 128 15.14 3.98 -8.74
CA VAL A 128 16.45 4.08 -8.07
C VAL A 128 16.27 4.02 -6.56
N LYS A 129 16.96 3.08 -5.93
CA LYS A 129 17.04 2.96 -4.47
C LYS A 129 17.74 4.19 -3.89
N GLN A 130 17.19 4.75 -2.82
CA GLN A 130 17.78 5.89 -2.15
C GLN A 130 19.04 5.47 -1.36
N PRO A 131 20.17 6.20 -1.51
CA PRO A 131 21.41 5.87 -0.80
C PRO A 131 21.32 6.13 0.71
N VAL A 132 20.41 7.01 1.12
CA VAL A 132 20.14 7.34 2.52
C VAL A 132 18.67 7.04 2.79
N LYS A 133 18.37 6.30 3.84
CA LYS A 133 17.00 6.06 4.27
C LYS A 133 16.37 7.38 4.70
N TYR A 134 15.63 8.01 3.80
CA TYR A 134 14.80 9.16 4.12
C TYR A 134 13.71 8.74 5.11
N LYS A 135 13.41 9.64 6.04
CA LYS A 135 12.28 9.47 6.94
C LYS A 135 11.29 10.60 6.67
N GLY A 136 10.38 10.36 5.73
CA GLY A 136 9.31 11.31 5.44
C GLY A 136 9.37 11.93 4.04
N ARG A 137 8.95 13.20 3.92
CA ARG A 137 8.83 13.89 2.64
C ARG A 137 10.19 13.99 1.92
N ALA A 138 10.20 13.60 0.65
CA ALA A 138 11.39 13.75 -0.19
C ALA A 138 11.57 15.21 -0.62
N ASP A 139 12.82 15.63 -0.81
CA ASP A 139 13.15 16.98 -1.29
C ASP A 139 12.92 17.15 -2.79
N PHE A 140 12.55 16.06 -3.49
CA PHE A 140 12.28 16.02 -4.92
C PHE A 140 11.14 15.07 -5.23
N THR A 141 10.47 15.27 -6.37
CA THR A 141 9.53 14.32 -6.96
C THR A 141 10.16 13.76 -8.22
N PRO A 142 10.37 12.43 -8.31
CA PRO A 142 10.91 11.82 -9.53
C PRO A 142 9.97 12.06 -10.73
N SER A 143 10.53 12.11 -11.93
CA SER A 143 9.72 12.11 -13.16
C SER A 143 9.08 10.72 -13.37
N LYS A 144 7.92 10.66 -14.02
CA LYS A 144 7.15 9.42 -14.17
C LYS A 144 7.91 8.35 -14.98
N ASP A 145 8.74 8.72 -15.94
CA ASP A 145 9.58 7.83 -16.73
C ASP A 145 10.70 7.15 -15.90
N GLU A 146 11.09 7.78 -14.78
CA GLU A 146 12.01 7.21 -13.79
C GLU A 146 11.30 6.30 -12.79
N CYS A 147 9.97 6.16 -12.88
CA CYS A 147 9.18 5.38 -11.94
C CYS A 147 8.59 4.12 -12.57
N PHE A 148 8.30 3.13 -11.71
CA PHE A 148 7.26 2.16 -11.99
C PHE A 148 5.91 2.82 -11.73
N GLU A 149 4.99 2.69 -12.68
CA GLU A 149 3.59 3.05 -12.51
C GLU A 149 2.82 1.79 -12.09
N ILE A 150 2.25 1.80 -10.90
CA ILE A 150 1.61 0.63 -10.31
C ILE A 150 0.17 0.94 -9.96
N ASP A 151 -0.75 0.15 -10.50
CA ASP A 151 -2.16 0.12 -10.10
C ASP A 151 -2.61 -1.33 -9.95
N CYS A 152 -3.70 -1.55 -9.20
CA CYS A 152 -4.31 -2.87 -9.05
C CYS A 152 -5.84 -2.76 -8.97
N ASN A 153 -6.51 -3.90 -9.05
CA ASN A 153 -7.95 -3.96 -8.88
C ASN A 153 -8.33 -4.10 -7.40
N ALA A 154 -9.57 -3.74 -7.04
CA ALA A 154 -10.09 -3.99 -5.70
C ALA A 154 -10.01 -5.49 -5.36
N GLY A 155 -9.57 -5.80 -4.14
CA GLY A 155 -9.23 -7.15 -3.72
C GLY A 155 -7.81 -7.60 -4.09
N GLY A 156 -7.08 -6.77 -4.82
CA GLY A 156 -5.66 -6.97 -5.12
C GLY A 156 -4.75 -6.24 -4.15
N LEU A 157 -3.47 -6.53 -4.25
CA LEU A 157 -2.42 -5.85 -3.50
C LEU A 157 -1.22 -5.53 -4.37
N MET A 158 -0.49 -4.51 -3.97
CA MET A 158 0.85 -4.22 -4.46
C MET A 158 1.83 -4.23 -3.29
N MET A 159 3.04 -4.73 -3.52
CA MET A 159 4.08 -4.79 -2.49
C MET A 159 5.38 -4.19 -3.02
N PHE A 160 6.04 -3.39 -2.18
CA PHE A 160 7.32 -2.74 -2.48
C PHE A 160 8.10 -2.41 -1.20
N SER A 161 9.39 -2.05 -1.36
CA SER A 161 10.20 -1.53 -0.25
C SER A 161 9.92 -0.04 -0.08
N GLY A 162 9.03 0.30 0.86
CA GLY A 162 8.66 1.68 1.14
C GLY A 162 9.81 2.52 1.72
N THR A 163 10.76 1.87 2.43
CA THR A 163 11.92 2.56 3.03
C THR A 163 12.99 2.95 2.02
N ASP A 164 13.07 2.24 0.91
CA ASP A 164 14.20 2.32 0.00
C ASP A 164 13.89 3.14 -1.27
N HIS A 165 12.62 3.29 -1.62
CA HIS A 165 12.20 3.93 -2.86
C HIS A 165 11.25 5.09 -2.62
N VAL A 166 11.58 6.26 -3.16
CA VAL A 166 10.66 7.39 -3.16
C VAL A 166 9.42 7.03 -3.94
N HIS A 167 8.26 7.30 -3.35
CA HIS A 167 6.98 7.03 -3.99
C HIS A 167 5.98 8.15 -3.74
N PHE A 168 5.02 8.30 -4.67
CA PHE A 168 4.03 9.35 -4.64
C PHE A 168 2.80 8.96 -5.46
N ARG A 169 1.71 9.70 -5.26
CA ARG A 169 0.53 9.70 -6.13
C ARG A 169 0.20 11.12 -6.51
N GLU A 170 -0.22 11.33 -7.74
CA GLU A 170 -0.82 12.60 -8.17
C GLU A 170 -2.18 12.81 -7.51
N GLU A 171 -2.82 13.92 -7.81
CA GLU A 171 -4.18 14.19 -7.34
C GLU A 171 -5.14 13.07 -7.78
N LEU A 172 -5.97 12.62 -6.83
CA LEU A 172 -6.98 11.59 -7.07
C LEU A 172 -8.04 12.14 -8.03
N PRO A 173 -8.26 11.49 -9.20
CA PRO A 173 -9.21 11.98 -10.20
C PRO A 173 -10.67 11.62 -9.89
N ASP A 174 -10.91 10.88 -8.82
CA ASP A 174 -12.19 10.28 -8.46
C ASP A 174 -12.60 10.64 -7.02
N ASP A 175 -13.84 10.35 -6.66
CA ASP A 175 -14.43 10.71 -5.36
C ASP A 175 -13.74 10.03 -4.18
N PHE A 176 -13.21 8.79 -4.37
CA PHE A 176 -12.57 8.05 -3.29
C PHE A 176 -11.62 6.95 -3.78
N TYR A 177 -10.69 6.56 -2.87
CA TYR A 177 -9.80 5.41 -3.06
C TYR A 177 -9.39 4.85 -1.70
N HIS A 178 -9.88 3.65 -1.35
CA HIS A 178 -9.71 3.06 -0.02
C HIS A 178 -8.68 1.95 -0.02
N ILE A 179 -7.61 2.13 0.73
CA ILE A 179 -6.55 1.13 0.90
C ILE A 179 -6.28 0.85 2.37
N VAL A 180 -5.77 -0.34 2.64
CA VAL A 180 -5.12 -0.70 3.90
C VAL A 180 -3.65 -0.94 3.62
N LEU A 181 -2.78 -0.23 4.31
CA LEU A 181 -1.35 -0.46 4.30
C LEU A 181 -1.00 -1.48 5.41
N LEU A 182 -0.31 -2.53 5.03
CA LEU A 182 0.17 -3.58 5.93
C LEU A 182 1.70 -3.55 5.87
N HIS A 183 2.35 -3.29 7.00
CA HIS A 183 3.79 -3.11 7.05
C HIS A 183 4.46 -4.27 7.79
N TYR A 184 5.57 -4.73 7.23
CA TYR A 184 6.35 -5.84 7.77
C TYR A 184 7.83 -5.50 7.78
N CYS A 185 8.55 -6.13 8.72
CA CYS A 185 10.02 -6.11 8.78
C CYS A 185 10.56 -7.53 8.82
N SER A 186 11.80 -7.68 8.41
CA SER A 186 12.56 -8.92 8.62
C SER A 186 12.73 -9.21 10.11
N VAL A 187 12.69 -10.49 10.49
CA VAL A 187 13.01 -10.96 11.84
C VAL A 187 14.51 -11.07 12.01
#